data_56a64cf79b98435530062e52a4e8d081
#
_entry.id   56a64cf79b98435530062e52a4e8d081
#
_cell.length_a   1.000
_cell.length_b   1.000
_cell.length_c   1.000
_cell.angle_alpha   90.00
_cell.angle_beta   90.00
_cell.angle_gamma   90.00
#
_symmetry.space_group_name_H-M   'P 1'
#
loop_
_entity.id
_entity.type
_entity.pdbx_description
1 polymer ?
#
loop_
_entity_poly.entity_id
_entity_poly.type
_entity_poly.pdbx_seq_one_letter_code
_entity_poly.pdbx_strand_id
1 'polypeptide(L)'
;MAFDSLSEKLQNVFRNLRSKGRLTEDDVKTALKEVKMALLEADVNFKVVKGFIKDVQERAVGQDVMNGLNPGQMVIKIVKEELVKLMGSETTEIRLQPGSAMTVIMMAGLQGAGKTTTTAKLAGKFKLKGKKPLLVACDVYRPAAIKQLQINGEKQGVEVFSKIGRAHV
;
A
#
# COMPACT_ATOMS: atom_id res chain seq x y z
N MET A 1 10.45 -7.61 -7.69
CA MET A 1 9.04 -7.81 -7.27
C MET A 1 8.14 -6.86 -8.05
N ALA A 2 6.82 -7.12 -8.20
CA ALA A 2 5.95 -6.31 -9.07
C ALA A 2 5.93 -4.81 -8.72
N PHE A 3 6.01 -4.47 -7.43
CA PHE A 3 6.02 -3.07 -6.99
C PHE A 3 7.32 -2.33 -7.25
N ASP A 4 8.45 -3.01 -7.34
CA ASP A 4 9.74 -2.37 -7.66
C ASP A 4 9.71 -1.85 -9.10
N SER A 5 9.15 -2.65 -10.04
CA SER A 5 9.00 -2.23 -11.43
C SER A 5 8.00 -1.07 -11.62
N LEU A 6 6.89 -1.04 -10.88
CA LEU A 6 5.94 0.08 -10.91
C LEU A 6 6.59 1.37 -10.39
N SER A 7 7.29 1.27 -9.24
CA SER A 7 7.99 2.42 -8.66
C SER A 7 9.04 2.99 -9.59
N GLU A 8 9.86 2.12 -10.22
CA GLU A 8 10.87 2.54 -11.19
C GLU A 8 10.25 3.23 -12.42
N LYS A 9 9.17 2.67 -12.98
CA LYS A 9 8.47 3.25 -14.12
C LYS A 9 7.91 4.63 -13.80
N LEU A 10 7.21 4.75 -12.66
CA LEU A 10 6.68 6.04 -12.22
C LEU A 10 7.79 7.07 -11.94
N GLN A 11 8.91 6.66 -11.32
CA GLN A 11 10.05 7.53 -11.10
C GLN A 11 10.67 8.01 -12.41
N ASN A 12 10.78 7.17 -13.42
CA ASN A 12 11.30 7.54 -14.74
C ASN A 12 10.39 8.57 -15.42
N VAL A 13 9.08 8.34 -15.43
CA VAL A 13 8.11 9.30 -15.96
C VAL A 13 8.22 10.64 -15.24
N PHE A 14 8.31 10.63 -13.92
CA PHE A 14 8.42 11.85 -13.12
C PHE A 14 9.76 12.56 -13.30
N ARG A 15 10.85 11.83 -13.53
CA ARG A 15 12.15 12.41 -13.85
C ARG A 15 12.09 13.14 -15.19
N ASN A 16 11.48 12.53 -16.20
CA ASN A 16 11.30 13.13 -17.52
C ASN A 16 10.45 14.41 -17.46
N LEU A 17 9.37 14.41 -16.67
CA LEU A 17 8.56 15.61 -16.46
C LEU A 17 9.32 16.73 -15.75
N ARG A 18 10.17 16.40 -14.76
CA ARG A 18 10.98 17.40 -14.03
C ARG A 18 12.07 18.03 -14.88
N SER A 19 12.62 17.29 -15.83
CA SER A 19 13.71 17.78 -16.67
C SER A 19 13.25 18.78 -17.73
N LYS A 20 11.94 18.88 -18.01
CA LYS A 20 11.35 19.81 -18.97
C LYS A 20 11.06 21.14 -18.28
N GLY A 21 11.69 22.20 -18.70
CA GLY A 21 11.48 23.55 -18.14
C GLY A 21 10.08 24.12 -18.47
N ARG A 22 9.52 23.75 -19.64
CA ARG A 22 8.15 24.04 -20.05
C ARG A 22 7.46 22.74 -20.43
N LEU A 23 6.21 22.58 -20.03
CA LEU A 23 5.37 21.46 -20.43
C LEU A 23 4.31 21.91 -21.41
N THR A 24 4.08 21.10 -22.43
CA THR A 24 2.94 21.20 -23.33
C THR A 24 1.86 20.22 -22.89
N GLU A 25 0.61 20.42 -23.33
CA GLU A 25 -0.46 19.46 -23.11
C GLU A 25 -0.11 18.04 -23.63
N ASP A 26 0.62 17.97 -24.74
CA ASP A 26 1.04 16.70 -25.33
C ASP A 26 2.11 16.00 -24.48
N ASP A 27 2.99 16.76 -23.82
CA ASP A 27 3.94 16.21 -22.85
C ASP A 27 3.21 15.56 -21.66
N VAL A 28 2.20 16.24 -21.14
CA VAL A 28 1.36 15.73 -20.05
C VAL A 28 0.60 14.49 -20.51
N LYS A 29 -0.04 14.53 -21.68
CA LYS A 29 -0.75 13.35 -22.23
C LYS A 29 0.17 12.16 -22.44
N THR A 30 1.39 12.39 -22.92
CA THR A 30 2.39 11.33 -23.13
C THR A 30 2.80 10.72 -21.79
N ALA A 31 3.12 11.54 -20.80
CA ALA A 31 3.48 11.06 -19.46
C ALA A 31 2.33 10.28 -18.79
N LEU A 32 1.09 10.75 -18.92
CA LEU A 32 -0.08 10.04 -18.40
C LEU A 32 -0.35 8.72 -19.11
N LYS A 33 0.03 8.60 -20.39
CA LYS A 33 -0.02 7.33 -21.13
C LYS A 33 0.96 6.31 -20.56
N GLU A 34 2.18 6.75 -20.21
CA GLU A 34 3.17 5.89 -19.55
C GLU A 34 2.72 5.48 -18.14
N VAL A 35 2.17 6.41 -17.35
CA VAL A 35 1.57 6.11 -16.02
C VAL A 35 0.45 5.09 -16.16
N LYS A 36 -0.45 5.26 -17.15
CA LYS A 36 -1.52 4.30 -17.44
C LYS A 36 -0.98 2.90 -17.69
N MET A 37 0.03 2.79 -18.56
CA MET A 37 0.63 1.50 -18.88
C MET A 37 1.30 0.86 -17.67
N ALA A 38 2.03 1.64 -16.87
CA ALA A 38 2.67 1.15 -15.65
C ALA A 38 1.65 0.59 -14.64
N LEU A 39 0.50 1.25 -14.47
CA LEU A 39 -0.58 0.79 -13.58
C LEU A 39 -1.25 -0.49 -14.11
N LEU A 40 -1.49 -0.59 -15.43
CA LEU A 40 -2.08 -1.79 -16.04
C LEU A 40 -1.13 -3.00 -15.95
N GLU A 41 0.17 -2.81 -16.14
CA GLU A 41 1.18 -3.85 -15.97
C GLU A 41 1.33 -4.29 -14.50
N ALA A 42 0.94 -3.45 -13.56
CA ALA A 42 0.85 -3.78 -12.14
C ALA A 42 -0.50 -4.39 -11.73
N ASP A 43 -1.28 -4.91 -12.70
CA ASP A 43 -2.59 -5.56 -12.53
C ASP A 43 -3.68 -4.66 -11.91
N VAL A 44 -3.54 -3.33 -12.01
CA VAL A 44 -4.62 -2.43 -11.58
C VAL A 44 -5.80 -2.52 -12.53
N ASN A 45 -7.01 -2.61 -11.99
CA ASN A 45 -8.24 -2.76 -12.78
C ASN A 45 -8.38 -1.63 -13.82
N PHE A 46 -8.67 -1.99 -15.07
CA PHE A 46 -8.77 -1.06 -16.21
C PHE A 46 -9.76 0.08 -15.98
N LYS A 47 -10.93 -0.18 -15.38
CA LYS A 47 -11.93 0.87 -15.11
C LYS A 47 -11.40 1.89 -14.10
N VAL A 48 -10.68 1.42 -13.08
CA VAL A 48 -10.05 2.26 -12.07
C VAL A 48 -8.97 3.13 -12.71
N VAL A 49 -8.07 2.54 -13.51
CA VAL A 49 -7.02 3.27 -14.22
C VAL A 49 -7.60 4.31 -15.17
N LYS A 50 -8.67 3.98 -15.91
CA LYS A 50 -9.33 4.90 -16.83
C LYS A 50 -9.90 6.13 -16.11
N GLY A 51 -10.58 5.93 -14.97
CA GLY A 51 -11.11 7.02 -14.14
C GLY A 51 -9.98 7.90 -13.61
N PHE A 52 -8.98 7.28 -13.00
CA PHE A 52 -7.80 7.97 -12.47
C PHE A 52 -7.10 8.84 -13.51
N ILE A 53 -6.80 8.31 -14.70
CA ILE A 53 -6.13 9.06 -15.76
C ILE A 53 -6.98 10.25 -16.22
N LYS A 54 -8.30 10.08 -16.31
CA LYS A 54 -9.22 11.17 -16.65
C LYS A 54 -9.16 12.29 -15.60
N ASP A 55 -9.27 11.95 -14.31
CA ASP A 55 -9.27 12.93 -13.22
C ASP A 55 -7.92 13.68 -13.15
N VAL A 56 -6.81 12.97 -13.34
CA VAL A 56 -5.47 13.59 -13.40
C VAL A 56 -5.36 14.50 -14.62
N GLN A 57 -5.82 14.09 -15.79
CA GLN A 57 -5.72 14.86 -17.02
C GLN A 57 -6.52 16.17 -16.93
N GLU A 58 -7.76 16.11 -16.43
CA GLU A 58 -8.61 17.30 -16.24
C GLU A 58 -7.94 18.34 -15.35
N ARG A 59 -7.25 17.92 -14.30
CA ARG A 59 -6.52 18.80 -13.39
C ARG A 59 -5.18 19.27 -13.94
N ALA A 60 -4.45 18.41 -14.64
CA ALA A 60 -3.08 18.67 -15.08
C ALA A 60 -3.00 19.57 -16.34
N VAL A 61 -4.07 19.63 -17.14
CA VAL A 61 -4.13 20.48 -18.36
C VAL A 61 -4.66 21.89 -18.07
N GLY A 62 -5.02 22.21 -16.82
CA GLY A 62 -5.46 23.54 -16.41
C GLY A 62 -4.38 24.61 -16.63
N GLN A 63 -4.79 25.82 -17.04
CA GLN A 63 -3.89 26.94 -17.33
C GLN A 63 -2.97 27.28 -16.14
N ASP A 64 -3.46 27.14 -14.91
CA ASP A 64 -2.69 27.42 -13.70
C ASP A 64 -1.50 26.45 -13.52
N VAL A 65 -1.65 25.22 -14.00
CA VAL A 65 -0.57 24.22 -13.98
C VAL A 65 0.44 24.47 -15.08
N MET A 66 -0.05 24.74 -16.29
CA MET A 66 0.79 24.91 -17.49
C MET A 66 1.63 26.19 -17.44
N ASN A 67 1.08 27.25 -16.85
CA ASN A 67 1.75 28.55 -16.70
C ASN A 67 2.50 28.72 -15.36
N GLY A 68 2.47 27.71 -14.49
CA GLY A 68 3.16 27.73 -13.20
C GLY A 68 4.69 27.73 -13.34
N LEU A 69 5.38 28.18 -12.30
CA LEU A 69 6.86 28.21 -12.24
C LEU A 69 7.50 26.81 -12.36
N ASN A 70 6.78 25.76 -11.94
CA ASN A 70 7.25 24.37 -11.97
C ASN A 70 6.13 23.41 -12.44
N PRO A 71 5.74 23.44 -13.73
CA PRO A 71 4.63 22.64 -14.23
C PRO A 71 4.81 21.14 -14.00
N GLY A 72 6.04 20.63 -14.19
CA GLY A 72 6.36 19.20 -13.95
C GLY A 72 6.12 18.77 -12.50
N GLN A 73 6.47 19.58 -11.53
CA GLN A 73 6.21 19.30 -10.12
C GLN A 73 4.71 19.36 -9.77
N MET A 74 3.99 20.27 -10.40
CA MET A 74 2.53 20.39 -10.23
C MET A 74 1.82 19.14 -10.77
N VAL A 75 2.18 18.63 -11.94
CA VAL A 75 1.62 17.39 -12.48
C VAL A 75 1.91 16.20 -11.55
N ILE A 76 3.14 16.08 -11.06
CA ILE A 76 3.50 15.02 -10.10
C ILE A 76 2.69 15.12 -8.80
N LYS A 77 2.48 16.34 -8.30
CA LYS A 77 1.63 16.58 -7.13
C LYS A 77 0.21 16.13 -7.36
N ILE A 78 -0.38 16.49 -8.52
CA ILE A 78 -1.74 16.09 -8.90
C ILE A 78 -1.86 14.55 -8.98
N VAL A 79 -0.90 13.88 -9.64
CA VAL A 79 -0.87 12.41 -9.69
C VAL A 79 -0.85 11.80 -8.29
N LYS A 80 0.00 12.34 -7.40
CA LYS A 80 0.06 11.88 -6.00
C LYS A 80 -1.27 12.07 -5.27
N GLU A 81 -1.88 13.23 -5.39
CA GLU A 81 -3.15 13.56 -4.73
C GLU A 81 -4.28 12.65 -5.22
N GLU A 82 -4.38 12.41 -6.53
CA GLU A 82 -5.39 11.50 -7.07
C GLU A 82 -5.13 10.05 -6.70
N LEU A 83 -3.86 9.59 -6.56
CA LEU A 83 -3.55 8.28 -6.02
C LEU A 83 -3.98 8.16 -4.55
N VAL A 84 -3.71 9.16 -3.73
CA VAL A 84 -4.14 9.19 -2.32
C VAL A 84 -5.66 9.13 -2.22
N LYS A 85 -6.37 9.91 -3.04
CA LYS A 85 -7.84 9.91 -3.12
C LYS A 85 -8.37 8.53 -3.53
N LEU A 86 -7.76 7.90 -4.53
CA LEU A 86 -8.11 6.56 -4.99
C LEU A 86 -7.92 5.50 -3.90
N MET A 87 -6.94 5.67 -3.03
CA MET A 87 -6.67 4.78 -1.88
C MET A 87 -7.53 5.09 -0.65
N GLY A 88 -8.45 6.04 -0.71
CA GLY A 88 -9.42 6.36 0.35
C GLY A 88 -9.15 7.62 1.14
N SER A 89 -8.13 8.42 0.79
CA SER A 89 -7.79 9.76 1.35
C SER A 89 -7.44 9.76 2.85
N GLU A 90 -8.11 8.97 3.67
CA GLU A 90 -7.98 8.97 5.12
C GLU A 90 -7.50 7.62 5.66
N THR A 91 -6.80 7.66 6.78
CA THR A 91 -6.39 6.45 7.50
C THR A 91 -7.57 5.90 8.29
N THR A 92 -8.03 4.71 7.94
CA THR A 92 -9.09 4.02 8.71
C THR A 92 -8.48 3.33 9.92
N GLU A 93 -9.02 3.61 11.10
CA GLU A 93 -8.65 2.91 12.31
C GLU A 93 -9.34 1.54 12.41
N ILE A 94 -8.60 0.56 12.96
CA ILE A 94 -9.18 -0.77 13.25
C ILE A 94 -10.15 -0.61 14.41
N ARG A 95 -11.42 -0.92 14.16
CA ARG A 95 -12.46 -0.89 15.19
C ARG A 95 -12.26 -2.05 16.15
N LEU A 96 -12.03 -1.75 17.41
CA LEU A 96 -11.97 -2.73 18.48
C LEU A 96 -13.34 -2.89 19.13
N GLN A 97 -13.64 -4.11 19.58
CA GLN A 97 -14.85 -4.37 20.35
C GLN A 97 -14.83 -3.60 21.68
N PRO A 98 -15.95 -3.08 22.13
CA PRO A 98 -16.04 -2.34 23.40
C PRO A 98 -15.92 -3.25 24.63
N GLY A 99 -15.48 -2.67 25.74
CA GLY A 99 -15.42 -3.35 27.04
C GLY A 99 -14.41 -4.50 27.06
N SER A 100 -14.83 -5.62 27.62
CA SER A 100 -14.02 -6.85 27.77
C SER A 100 -14.15 -7.81 26.56
N ALA A 101 -14.92 -7.44 25.54
CA ALA A 101 -15.12 -8.31 24.37
C ALA A 101 -13.82 -8.42 23.55
N MET A 102 -13.56 -9.65 23.08
CA MET A 102 -12.36 -9.94 22.30
C MET A 102 -12.54 -9.47 20.85
N THR A 103 -11.54 -8.76 20.32
CA THR A 103 -11.45 -8.46 18.90
C THR A 103 -10.53 -9.46 18.22
N VAL A 104 -11.06 -10.19 17.24
CA VAL A 104 -10.28 -11.13 16.42
C VAL A 104 -9.94 -10.46 15.09
N ILE A 105 -8.64 -10.38 14.77
CA ILE A 105 -8.13 -9.83 13.52
C ILE A 105 -7.44 -10.95 12.75
N MET A 106 -8.02 -11.35 11.61
CA MET A 106 -7.45 -12.39 10.75
C MET A 106 -6.70 -11.76 9.58
N MET A 107 -5.39 -12.08 9.49
CA MET A 107 -4.54 -11.62 8.40
C MET A 107 -4.55 -12.64 7.26
N ALA A 108 -5.16 -12.28 6.15
CA ALA A 108 -5.27 -13.10 4.95
C ALA A 108 -4.46 -12.52 3.78
N GLY A 109 -3.99 -13.37 2.87
CA GLY A 109 -3.25 -12.94 1.68
C GLY A 109 -2.38 -14.05 1.11
N LEU A 110 -1.78 -13.81 -0.05
CA LEU A 110 -0.89 -14.74 -0.73
C LEU A 110 0.43 -14.95 0.03
N GLN A 111 1.18 -15.98 -0.33
CA GLN A 111 2.51 -16.20 0.19
C GLN A 111 3.43 -15.01 -0.17
N GLY A 112 4.26 -14.59 0.79
CA GLY A 112 5.15 -13.44 0.59
C GLY A 112 4.48 -12.06 0.74
N ALA A 113 3.15 -11.96 0.96
CA ALA A 113 2.44 -10.70 1.14
C ALA A 113 2.74 -9.99 2.48
N GLY A 114 3.62 -10.53 3.32
CA GLY A 114 4.03 -9.90 4.57
C GLY A 114 3.09 -10.13 5.76
N LYS A 115 2.15 -11.09 5.69
CA LYS A 115 1.18 -11.37 6.77
C LYS A 115 1.84 -11.50 8.15
N THR A 116 2.79 -12.42 8.29
CA THR A 116 3.45 -12.70 9.57
C THR A 116 4.14 -11.48 10.15
N THR A 117 4.86 -10.74 9.32
CA THR A 117 5.57 -9.51 9.73
C THR A 117 4.59 -8.41 10.14
N THR A 118 3.53 -8.21 9.36
CA THR A 118 2.51 -7.18 9.63
C THR A 118 1.73 -7.52 10.89
N THR A 119 1.39 -8.79 11.10
CA THR A 119 0.69 -9.27 12.31
C THR A 119 1.49 -8.92 13.56
N ALA A 120 2.77 -9.23 13.61
CA ALA A 120 3.61 -8.93 14.76
C ALA A 120 3.76 -7.41 15.00
N LYS A 121 4.00 -6.62 13.93
CA LYS A 121 4.09 -5.16 14.04
C LYS A 121 2.77 -4.52 14.51
N LEU A 122 1.64 -5.02 14.02
CA LEU A 122 0.32 -4.55 14.44
C LEU A 122 0.06 -4.84 15.92
N ALA A 123 0.40 -6.05 16.37
CA ALA A 123 0.31 -6.42 17.78
C ALA A 123 1.21 -5.53 18.66
N GLY A 124 2.45 -5.26 18.25
CA GLY A 124 3.32 -4.31 18.93
C GLY A 124 2.70 -2.91 19.04
N LYS A 125 2.08 -2.42 17.96
CA LYS A 125 1.37 -1.14 17.95
C LYS A 125 0.19 -1.13 18.93
N PHE A 126 -0.57 -2.21 19.03
CA PHE A 126 -1.66 -2.32 20.02
C PHE A 126 -1.14 -2.41 21.44
N LYS A 127 -0.04 -3.11 21.67
CA LYS A 127 0.61 -3.16 22.99
C LYS A 127 1.05 -1.77 23.46
N LEU A 128 1.65 -0.97 22.58
CA LEU A 128 2.02 0.43 22.87
C LEU A 128 0.79 1.31 23.20
N LYS A 129 -0.38 0.97 22.69
CA LYS A 129 -1.66 1.61 23.02
C LYS A 129 -2.31 1.03 24.32
N GLY A 130 -1.57 0.27 25.12
CA GLY A 130 -2.06 -0.33 26.37
C GLY A 130 -3.01 -1.52 26.20
N LYS A 131 -3.09 -2.10 24.99
CA LYS A 131 -3.90 -3.30 24.75
C LYS A 131 -3.09 -4.56 25.05
N LYS A 132 -3.77 -5.69 25.25
CA LYS A 132 -3.17 -7.01 25.49
C LYS A 132 -3.35 -7.90 24.26
N PRO A 133 -2.55 -7.74 23.20
CA PRO A 133 -2.65 -8.58 22.02
C PRO A 133 -2.07 -9.97 22.27
N LEU A 134 -2.69 -10.98 21.66
CA LEU A 134 -2.18 -12.34 21.56
C LEU A 134 -2.02 -12.68 20.09
N LEU A 135 -0.86 -13.16 19.70
CA LEU A 135 -0.61 -13.68 18.36
C LEU A 135 -0.96 -15.16 18.29
N VAL A 136 -1.64 -15.57 17.23
CA VAL A 136 -2.00 -16.99 17.03
C VAL A 136 -1.43 -17.48 15.71
N ALA A 137 -0.64 -18.57 15.76
CA ALA A 137 -0.07 -19.20 14.58
C ALA A 137 -1.12 -20.09 13.91
N CYS A 138 -1.68 -19.63 12.78
CA CYS A 138 -2.67 -20.37 12.00
C CYS A 138 -2.06 -21.16 10.83
N ASP A 139 -0.81 -20.92 10.47
CA ASP A 139 -0.06 -21.70 9.46
C ASP A 139 0.59 -22.93 10.13
N VAL A 140 -0.24 -23.92 10.46
CA VAL A 140 0.19 -25.10 11.22
C VAL A 140 0.91 -26.14 10.36
N TYR A 141 0.83 -26.04 9.05
CA TYR A 141 1.48 -26.99 8.12
C TYR A 141 2.95 -26.67 7.87
N ARG A 142 3.39 -25.46 8.17
CA ARG A 142 4.78 -25.02 7.95
C ARG A 142 5.46 -24.67 9.28
N PRO A 143 6.30 -25.57 9.84
CA PRO A 143 6.98 -25.31 11.11
C PRO A 143 7.79 -24.01 11.12
N ALA A 144 8.42 -23.67 9.99
CA ALA A 144 9.17 -22.42 9.84
C ALA A 144 8.30 -21.17 10.00
N ALA A 145 7.03 -21.20 9.58
CA ALA A 145 6.11 -20.07 9.72
C ALA A 145 5.74 -19.84 11.20
N ILE A 146 5.54 -20.91 11.97
CA ILE A 146 5.31 -20.83 13.42
C ILE A 146 6.51 -20.18 14.10
N LYS A 147 7.71 -20.70 13.85
CA LYS A 147 8.95 -20.15 14.43
C LYS A 147 9.17 -18.69 14.05
N GLN A 148 8.89 -18.33 12.80
CA GLN A 148 8.98 -16.94 12.34
C GLN A 148 8.02 -16.02 13.12
N LEU A 149 6.78 -16.44 13.38
CA LEU A 149 5.83 -15.67 14.15
C LEU A 149 6.28 -15.51 15.61
N GLN A 150 6.81 -16.60 16.21
CA GLN A 150 7.37 -16.57 17.57
C GLN A 150 8.50 -15.55 17.71
N ILE A 151 9.49 -15.59 16.81
CA ILE A 151 10.62 -14.64 16.79
C ILE A 151 10.11 -13.19 16.60
N ASN A 152 9.16 -12.98 15.71
CA ASN A 152 8.63 -11.65 15.47
C ASN A 152 7.76 -11.14 16.63
N GLY A 153 7.03 -12.02 17.31
CA GLY A 153 6.26 -11.71 18.51
C GLY A 153 7.18 -11.34 19.68
N GLU A 154 8.23 -12.13 19.89
CA GLU A 154 9.25 -11.86 20.94
C GLU A 154 9.89 -10.48 20.74
N LYS A 155 10.29 -10.14 19.51
CA LYS A 155 10.83 -8.79 19.18
C LYS A 155 9.88 -7.64 19.53
N GLN A 156 8.58 -7.89 19.51
CA GLN A 156 7.55 -6.92 19.90
C GLN A 156 7.14 -7.06 21.40
N GLY A 157 7.69 -8.07 22.09
CA GLY A 157 7.32 -8.42 23.46
C GLY A 157 5.86 -8.86 23.59
N VAL A 158 5.30 -9.50 22.53
CA VAL A 158 3.92 -9.97 22.47
C VAL A 158 3.91 -11.49 22.53
N GLU A 159 2.99 -12.02 23.33
CA GLU A 159 2.80 -13.47 23.48
C GLU A 159 2.31 -14.10 22.18
N VAL A 160 2.83 -15.29 21.87
CA VAL A 160 2.48 -16.07 20.69
C VAL A 160 1.92 -17.43 21.11
N PHE A 161 0.65 -17.67 20.79
CA PHE A 161 0.06 -18.99 20.93
C PHE A 161 0.34 -19.83 19.68
N SER A 162 0.95 -20.98 19.88
CA SER A 162 1.17 -21.97 18.82
C SER A 162 0.88 -23.37 19.37
N LYS A 163 -0.12 -24.03 18.82
CA LYS A 163 -0.39 -25.42 19.15
C LYS A 163 0.40 -26.30 18.18
N ILE A 164 1.49 -26.88 18.66
CA ILE A 164 2.19 -27.95 17.99
C ILE A 164 1.48 -29.24 18.41
N GLY A 165 0.48 -29.63 17.64
CA GLY A 165 -0.22 -30.88 17.88
C GLY A 165 -0.85 -31.34 16.58
N ARG A 166 -0.42 -32.48 16.06
CA ARG A 166 -1.16 -33.19 15.02
C ARG A 166 -2.56 -33.46 15.59
N ALA A 167 -3.59 -32.92 14.94
CA ALA A 167 -4.91 -33.48 15.11
C ALA A 167 -4.79 -34.93 14.57
N HIS A 168 -4.74 -35.90 15.45
CA HIS A 168 -5.03 -37.28 15.06
C HIS A 168 -6.51 -37.30 14.67
N VAL A 169 -6.76 -37.47 13.39
CA VAL A 169 -8.03 -37.97 12.87
C VAL A 169 -8.04 -39.45 13.09
#